data_07ec5bc4563ff648ae12f3d278f3756c
#
_entry.id   07ec5bc4563ff648ae12f3d278f3756c
#
_cell.length_a   1.000
_cell.length_b   1.000
_cell.length_c   1.000
_cell.angle_alpha   90.00
_cell.angle_beta   90.00
_cell.angle_gamma   90.00
#
_symmetry.space_group_name_H-M   'P 1'
#
loop_
_entity.id
_entity.type
_entity.pdbx_description
1 polymer ?
#
loop_
_entity_poly.entity_id
_entity_poly.type
_entity_poly.pdbx_seq_one_letter_code
_entity_poly.pdbx_strand_id
1 'polypeptide(L)'
;MKKLLAIMSAMLMVVSLLAGCGGAPASGSSSGGYELALVTDIGTIDDKSFNQGSWEGLVKYAEEKGISHQYYKPTEKSTDAYLSAIDLAVKGGAKVIVCPGFLF
;
A
#
# COMPACT_ATOMS: atom_id res chain seq x y z
N MET A 1 -26.87 -23.53 44.67
CA MET A 1 -27.20 -23.06 43.33
C MET A 1 -27.04 -21.56 43.13
N LYS A 2 -27.48 -20.74 44.04
CA LYS A 2 -27.37 -19.22 43.91
C LYS A 2 -25.91 -18.75 43.90
N LYS A 3 -24.96 -19.41 44.59
CA LYS A 3 -23.58 -19.03 44.62
C LYS A 3 -22.80 -19.43 43.35
N LEU A 4 -23.20 -20.50 42.68
CA LEU A 4 -22.61 -20.95 41.41
C LEU A 4 -23.02 -20.04 40.23
N LEU A 5 -24.26 -19.52 40.25
CA LEU A 5 -24.69 -18.55 39.24
C LEU A 5 -23.97 -17.21 39.36
N ALA A 6 -23.65 -16.78 40.58
CA ALA A 6 -22.90 -15.54 40.80
C ALA A 6 -21.42 -15.67 40.30
N ILE A 7 -20.82 -16.83 40.48
CA ILE A 7 -19.44 -17.09 40.02
C ILE A 7 -19.38 -17.17 38.47
N MET A 8 -20.38 -17.81 37.86
CA MET A 8 -20.47 -17.85 36.41
C MET A 8 -20.72 -16.47 35.78
N SER A 9 -21.52 -15.64 36.42
CA SER A 9 -21.78 -14.26 35.96
C SER A 9 -20.54 -13.37 36.10
N ALA A 10 -19.76 -13.56 37.17
CA ALA A 10 -18.51 -12.81 37.36
C ALA A 10 -17.42 -13.25 36.36
N MET A 11 -17.39 -14.53 36.02
CA MET A 11 -16.42 -15.07 35.05
C MET A 11 -16.73 -14.64 33.60
N LEU A 12 -18.00 -14.46 33.27
CA LEU A 12 -18.41 -13.97 31.96
C LEU A 12 -18.05 -12.50 31.74
N MET A 13 -18.04 -11.68 32.81
CA MET A 13 -17.65 -10.26 32.71
C MET A 13 -16.12 -10.07 32.60
N VAL A 14 -15.30 -10.97 33.10
CA VAL A 14 -13.85 -10.87 33.02
C VAL A 14 -13.36 -11.21 31.61
N VAL A 15 -14.04 -12.09 30.90
CA VAL A 15 -13.68 -12.45 29.52
C VAL A 15 -13.97 -11.33 28.52
N SER A 16 -14.93 -10.45 28.80
CA SER A 16 -15.26 -9.33 27.92
C SER A 16 -14.30 -8.14 28.02
N LEU A 17 -13.44 -8.10 29.03
CA LEU A 17 -12.46 -7.03 29.22
C LEU A 17 -11.09 -7.29 28.57
N LEU A 18 -10.84 -8.52 28.11
CA LEU A 18 -9.60 -8.85 27.39
C LEU A 18 -9.69 -8.72 25.86
N ALA A 19 -10.85 -8.39 25.31
CA ALA A 19 -11.01 -8.17 23.88
C ALA A 19 -10.73 -6.74 23.44
N GLY A 20 -10.18 -5.90 24.30
CA GLY A 20 -10.07 -4.46 24.10
C GLY A 20 -8.66 -3.89 23.94
N CYS A 21 -7.63 -4.69 23.67
CA CYS A 21 -6.28 -4.16 23.39
C CYS A 21 -5.57 -4.97 22.34
N GLY A 22 -6.15 -5.04 21.18
CA GLY A 22 -5.46 -5.34 19.94
C GLY A 22 -5.52 -4.10 19.08
N GLY A 23 -4.81 -3.04 19.47
CA GLY A 23 -4.48 -1.95 18.57
C GLY A 23 -3.58 -2.50 17.49
N ALA A 24 -4.11 -3.26 16.56
CA ALA A 24 -3.50 -3.34 15.26
C ALA A 24 -3.47 -1.90 14.74
N PRO A 25 -2.31 -1.40 14.26
CA PRO A 25 -2.36 -0.20 13.46
C PRO A 25 -3.40 -0.49 12.40
N ALA A 26 -4.42 0.31 12.35
CA ALA A 26 -5.36 0.29 11.25
C ALA A 26 -4.50 0.60 10.01
N SER A 27 -4.00 -0.44 9.38
CA SER A 27 -3.82 -0.40 7.97
C SER A 27 -5.20 -0.05 7.46
N GLY A 28 -5.40 1.23 7.22
CA GLY A 28 -6.57 1.68 6.54
C GLY A 28 -6.60 0.89 5.26
N SER A 29 -7.38 -0.16 5.26
CA SER A 29 -7.84 -0.81 4.07
C SER A 29 -8.74 0.22 3.42
N SER A 30 -8.12 1.27 2.89
CA SER A 30 -8.74 1.99 1.83
C SER A 30 -8.90 0.95 0.73
N SER A 31 -10.12 0.59 0.46
CA SER A 31 -10.51 -0.16 -0.75
C SER A 31 -10.32 0.73 -1.98
N GLY A 32 -9.22 1.43 -2.03
CA GLY A 32 -8.76 2.28 -3.09
C GLY A 32 -7.31 1.97 -3.28
N GLY A 33 -6.89 1.74 -4.49
CA GLY A 33 -5.52 1.46 -4.82
C GLY A 33 -4.56 2.58 -4.42
N TYR A 34 -3.38 2.57 -4.97
CA TYR A 34 -2.32 3.50 -4.63
C TYR A 34 -2.51 4.83 -5.36
N GLU A 35 -2.52 5.95 -4.59
CA GLU A 35 -2.75 7.28 -5.16
C GLU A 35 -1.59 7.78 -6.03
N LEU A 36 -0.36 7.43 -5.67
CA LEU A 36 0.84 7.71 -6.45
C LEU A 36 1.42 6.42 -7.01
N ALA A 37 1.75 6.43 -8.27
CA ALA A 37 2.42 5.31 -8.91
C ALA A 37 3.65 5.78 -9.67
N LEU A 38 4.64 4.90 -9.76
CA LEU A 38 5.75 5.03 -10.66
C LEU A 38 5.77 3.81 -11.58
N VAL A 39 5.90 4.01 -12.86
CA VAL A 39 6.16 2.93 -13.83
C VAL A 39 7.61 3.06 -14.25
N THR A 40 8.44 2.08 -13.91
CA THR A 40 9.83 2.07 -14.35
C THR A 40 9.90 1.84 -15.85
N ASP A 41 10.98 2.28 -16.47
CA ASP A 41 11.30 1.79 -17.80
C ASP A 41 11.80 0.34 -17.73
N ILE A 42 12.81 -0.06 -18.48
CA ILE A 42 13.38 -1.41 -18.39
C ILE A 42 14.24 -1.61 -17.13
N GLY A 43 14.61 -0.52 -16.44
CA GLY A 43 15.40 -0.54 -15.22
C GLY A 43 14.60 -0.93 -13.98
N THR A 44 15.23 -0.80 -12.84
CA THR A 44 14.67 -1.09 -11.52
C THR A 44 14.71 0.15 -10.63
N ILE A 45 13.99 0.12 -9.52
CA ILE A 45 13.97 1.24 -8.54
C ILE A 45 15.30 1.41 -7.79
N ASP A 46 16.28 0.57 -8.02
CA ASP A 46 17.63 0.59 -7.45
C ASP A 46 18.72 0.70 -8.53
N ASP A 47 18.37 1.25 -9.68
CA ASP A 47 19.24 1.34 -10.87
C ASP A 47 20.34 2.40 -10.79
N LYS A 48 20.41 3.14 -9.68
CA LYS A 48 21.30 4.29 -9.47
C LYS A 48 21.16 5.36 -10.57
N SER A 49 19.98 5.48 -11.15
CA SER A 49 19.66 6.36 -12.27
C SER A 49 18.27 6.97 -12.11
N PHE A 50 17.56 7.19 -13.20
CA PHE A 50 16.27 7.89 -13.22
C PHE A 50 15.19 7.18 -12.43
N ASN A 51 15.10 5.86 -12.51
CA ASN A 51 14.07 5.13 -11.78
C ASN A 51 14.26 5.24 -10.28
N GLN A 52 15.48 5.04 -9.78
CA GLN A 52 15.77 5.16 -8.35
C GLN A 52 15.52 6.57 -7.85
N GLY A 53 16.08 7.58 -8.49
CA GLY A 53 15.90 8.97 -8.05
C GLY A 53 14.45 9.40 -8.05
N SER A 54 13.68 9.01 -9.07
CA SER A 54 12.26 9.30 -9.15
C SER A 54 11.47 8.56 -8.07
N TRP A 55 11.79 7.31 -7.81
CA TRP A 55 11.15 6.50 -6.77
C TRP A 55 11.41 7.06 -5.37
N GLU A 56 12.65 7.37 -5.04
CA GLU A 56 13.01 7.95 -3.75
C GLU A 56 12.30 9.29 -3.50
N GLY A 57 12.21 10.14 -4.53
CA GLY A 57 11.46 11.40 -4.45
C GLY A 57 9.97 11.20 -4.25
N LEU A 58 9.38 10.22 -4.97
CA LEU A 58 7.96 9.89 -4.85
C LEU A 58 7.65 9.33 -3.45
N VAL A 59 8.45 8.42 -2.95
CA VAL A 59 8.29 7.83 -1.60
C VAL A 59 8.37 8.91 -0.54
N LYS A 60 9.39 9.76 -0.60
CA LYS A 60 9.55 10.87 0.35
C LYS A 60 8.31 11.76 0.38
N TYR A 61 7.82 12.17 -0.78
CA TYR A 61 6.61 12.99 -0.86
C TYR A 61 5.39 12.25 -0.30
N ALA A 62 5.23 10.98 -0.66
CA ALA A 62 4.11 10.17 -0.20
C ALA A 62 4.11 10.00 1.33
N GLU A 63 5.26 9.76 1.93
CA GLU A 63 5.42 9.64 3.37
C GLU A 63 5.12 10.96 4.08
N GLU A 64 5.64 12.08 3.58
CA GLU A 64 5.38 13.42 4.15
C GLU A 64 3.88 13.78 4.09
N LYS A 65 3.14 13.30 3.11
CA LYS A 65 1.72 13.61 2.90
C LYS A 65 0.78 12.50 3.37
N GLY A 66 1.29 11.36 3.80
CA GLY A 66 0.47 10.22 4.18
C GLY A 66 -0.30 9.63 2.99
N ILE A 67 0.29 9.61 1.81
CA ILE A 67 -0.32 9.15 0.57
C ILE A 67 0.18 7.74 0.23
N SER A 68 -0.73 6.87 -0.19
CA SER A 68 -0.39 5.54 -0.66
C SER A 68 0.38 5.58 -1.98
N HIS A 69 1.36 4.71 -2.14
CA HIS A 69 2.21 4.68 -3.32
C HIS A 69 2.62 3.26 -3.71
N GLN A 70 2.91 3.05 -4.98
CA GLN A 70 3.35 1.78 -5.55
C GLN A 70 4.18 2.04 -6.80
N TYR A 71 5.07 1.10 -7.13
CA TYR A 71 5.71 1.07 -8.43
C TYR A 71 5.31 -0.17 -9.23
N TYR A 72 5.38 -0.03 -10.53
CA TYR A 72 5.11 -1.09 -11.49
C TYR A 72 6.29 -1.21 -12.45
N LYS A 73 6.66 -2.43 -12.77
CA LYS A 73 7.73 -2.71 -13.70
C LYS A 73 7.18 -3.40 -14.94
N PRO A 74 7.45 -2.89 -16.14
CA PRO A 74 7.10 -3.59 -17.36
C PRO A 74 7.78 -4.95 -17.45
N THR A 75 7.15 -5.91 -18.08
CA THR A 75 7.66 -7.27 -18.23
C THR A 75 8.78 -7.37 -19.25
N GLU A 76 8.79 -6.44 -20.21
CA GLU A 76 9.79 -6.37 -21.31
C GLU A 76 9.88 -4.95 -21.87
N LYS A 77 10.85 -4.73 -22.74
CA LYS A 77 11.04 -3.45 -23.45
C LYS A 77 10.17 -3.42 -24.70
N SER A 78 8.90 -3.15 -24.52
CA SER A 78 7.95 -2.96 -25.62
C SER A 78 6.90 -1.93 -25.25
N THR A 79 6.32 -1.26 -26.24
CA THR A 79 5.23 -0.31 -26.03
C THR A 79 4.06 -0.96 -25.32
N ASP A 80 3.69 -2.18 -25.70
CA ASP A 80 2.58 -2.91 -25.10
C ASP A 80 2.83 -3.22 -23.62
N ALA A 81 4.08 -3.57 -23.25
CA ALA A 81 4.43 -3.81 -21.86
C ALA A 81 4.38 -2.52 -21.02
N TYR A 82 4.82 -1.39 -21.57
CA TYR A 82 4.71 -0.09 -20.90
C TYR A 82 3.25 0.31 -20.71
N LEU A 83 2.43 0.22 -21.74
CA LEU A 83 1.00 0.51 -21.66
C LEU A 83 0.30 -0.40 -20.66
N SER A 84 0.66 -1.69 -20.63
CA SER A 84 0.11 -2.64 -19.65
C SER A 84 0.48 -2.26 -18.22
N ALA A 85 1.71 -1.83 -17.97
CA ALA A 85 2.14 -1.39 -16.64
C ALA A 85 1.41 -0.10 -16.21
N ILE A 86 1.23 0.85 -17.12
CA ILE A 86 0.45 2.07 -16.86
C ILE A 86 -1.01 1.72 -16.58
N ASP A 87 -1.61 0.80 -17.35
CA ASP A 87 -2.99 0.35 -17.13
C ASP A 87 -3.16 -0.29 -15.74
N LEU A 88 -2.19 -1.09 -15.30
CA LEU A 88 -2.19 -1.64 -13.95
C LEU A 88 -2.14 -0.53 -12.88
N ALA A 89 -1.34 0.50 -13.08
CA ALA A 89 -1.29 1.64 -12.17
C ALA A 89 -2.64 2.39 -12.12
N VAL A 90 -3.26 2.63 -13.27
CA VAL A 90 -4.59 3.26 -13.37
C VAL A 90 -5.65 2.40 -12.67
N LYS A 91 -5.69 1.11 -12.95
CA LYS A 91 -6.60 0.16 -12.30
C LYS A 91 -6.35 0.02 -10.81
N GLY A 92 -5.09 0.20 -10.40
CA GLY A 92 -4.69 0.27 -9.00
C GLY A 92 -5.12 1.55 -8.29
N GLY A 93 -5.73 2.51 -8.96
CA GLY A 93 -6.28 3.74 -8.38
C GLY A 93 -5.32 4.92 -8.38
N ALA A 94 -4.23 4.85 -9.15
CA ALA A 94 -3.27 5.96 -9.24
C ALA A 94 -3.93 7.23 -9.80
N LYS A 95 -3.75 8.33 -9.10
CA LYS A 95 -4.16 9.67 -9.52
C LYS A 95 -3.02 10.39 -10.26
N VAL A 96 -1.79 10.04 -9.91
CA VAL A 96 -0.58 10.52 -10.57
C VAL A 96 0.32 9.34 -10.86
N ILE A 97 0.81 9.27 -12.07
CA ILE A 97 1.74 8.23 -12.53
C ILE A 97 3.01 8.90 -13.05
N VAL A 98 4.12 8.56 -12.44
CA VAL A 98 5.46 9.04 -12.85
C VAL A 98 6.10 7.98 -13.72
N CYS A 99 6.51 8.37 -14.92
CA CYS A 99 7.15 7.50 -15.91
C CYS A 99 8.54 8.06 -16.23
N PRO A 100 9.58 7.72 -15.45
CA PRO A 100 10.93 8.21 -15.72
C PRO A 100 11.56 7.49 -16.90
N GLY A 101 12.22 8.24 -17.78
CA GLY A 101 12.95 7.68 -18.91
C GLY A 101 12.45 8.18 -20.27
N PHE A 102 13.09 7.68 -21.33
CA PHE A 102 12.86 8.11 -22.71
C PHE A 102 12.09 7.08 -23.56
N LEU A 103 11.55 6.05 -22.91
CA LEU A 103 10.87 4.93 -23.57
C LEU A 103 9.35 5.01 -23.50
N PHE A 104 8.83 6.06 -22.86
CA PHE A 104 7.40 6.34 -22.73
C PHE A 104 6.91 7.33 -23.76
#